data_c9ec15446c59138d500528f03b3fbd4c
#
_entry.id   c9ec15446c59138d500528f03b3fbd4c
#
_cell.length_a   1.000
_cell.length_b   1.000
_cell.length_c   1.000
_cell.angle_alpha   90.00
_cell.angle_beta   90.00
_cell.angle_gamma   90.00
#
_symmetry.space_group_name_H-M   'P 1'
#
loop_
_entity.id
_entity.type
_entity.pdbx_description
1 polymer ?
#
loop_
_entity_poly.entity_id
_entity_poly.type
_entity_poly.pdbx_seq_one_letter_code
_entity_poly.pdbx_strand_id
1 'polypeptide(L)'
;VSILITAASAAKAYQIKGTMGAADVILGDYEALPEVMVNAGKMIRLPNPKNAAYIHEMLALCLDKNITELYPLRNIEMDLLKEAQLLFDEYGININYIADGL
;
A
#
# COMPACT_ATOMS: atom_id res chain seq x y z
N VAL A 1 -3.14 14.29 -2.37
CA VAL A 1 -3.17 13.09 -3.21
C VAL A 1 -1.88 12.32 -3.01
N SER A 2 -1.95 11.13 -2.46
CA SER A 2 -0.78 10.33 -2.14
C SER A 2 -0.85 8.94 -2.78
N ILE A 3 0.32 8.35 -2.93
CA ILE A 3 0.48 7.00 -3.48
C ILE A 3 1.02 6.10 -2.37
N LEU A 4 0.41 4.95 -2.17
CA LEU A 4 0.88 3.95 -1.19
C LEU A 4 1.44 2.74 -1.92
N ILE A 5 2.66 2.36 -1.58
CA ILE A 5 3.30 1.15 -2.08
C ILE A 5 3.51 0.21 -0.90
N THR A 6 3.02 -1.03 -0.99
CA THR A 6 3.19 -2.02 0.07
C THR A 6 4.54 -2.72 -0.01
N ALA A 7 4.80 -3.65 0.91
CA ALA A 7 6.05 -4.39 0.98
C ALA A 7 7.28 -3.48 1.04
N ALA A 8 7.23 -2.50 1.95
CA ALA A 8 8.28 -1.47 2.08
C ALA A 8 9.69 -2.03 2.30
N SER A 9 9.79 -3.24 2.85
CA SER A 9 11.09 -3.88 3.08
C SER A 9 11.70 -4.49 1.82
N ALA A 10 10.95 -4.58 0.74
CA ALA A 10 11.42 -5.22 -0.49
C ALA A 10 12.06 -4.20 -1.44
N ALA A 11 13.10 -4.62 -2.16
CA ALA A 11 13.76 -3.78 -3.15
C ALA A 11 12.80 -3.29 -4.24
N LYS A 12 11.80 -4.10 -4.61
CA LYS A 12 10.82 -3.74 -5.62
C LYS A 12 10.07 -2.46 -5.29
N ALA A 13 9.74 -2.26 -4.00
CA ALA A 13 9.04 -1.06 -3.56
C ALA A 13 9.86 0.21 -3.85
N TYR A 14 11.15 0.17 -3.59
CA TYR A 14 12.03 1.31 -3.87
C TYR A 14 12.21 1.53 -5.36
N GLN A 15 12.25 0.47 -6.16
CA GLN A 15 12.34 0.60 -7.61
C GLN A 15 11.12 1.30 -8.18
N ILE A 16 9.93 0.93 -7.71
CA ILE A 16 8.67 1.54 -8.16
C ILE A 16 8.61 3.00 -7.70
N LYS A 17 8.99 3.26 -6.45
CA LYS A 17 9.05 4.62 -5.93
C LYS A 17 9.95 5.50 -6.81
N GLY A 18 11.08 4.97 -7.23
CA GLY A 18 12.03 5.69 -8.08
C GLY A 18 11.47 6.09 -9.43
N THR A 19 10.48 5.35 -9.95
CA THR A 19 9.87 5.67 -11.25
C THR A 19 8.79 6.74 -11.16
N MET A 20 8.38 7.12 -9.95
CA MET A 20 7.27 8.05 -9.76
C MET A 20 7.69 9.52 -9.66
N GLY A 21 8.99 9.78 -9.67
CA GLY A 21 9.52 11.13 -9.69
C GLY A 21 9.14 11.91 -8.44
N ALA A 22 8.50 13.07 -8.64
CA ALA A 22 8.13 13.98 -7.56
C ALA A 22 6.79 13.65 -6.89
N ALA A 23 6.16 12.53 -7.20
CA ALA A 23 4.89 12.15 -6.60
C ALA A 23 5.04 11.94 -5.08
N ASP A 24 3.98 12.21 -4.34
CA ASP A 24 3.95 12.00 -2.89
C ASP A 24 3.73 10.51 -2.61
N VAL A 25 4.82 9.79 -2.37
CA VAL A 25 4.81 8.34 -2.21
C VAL A 25 5.07 7.96 -0.76
N ILE A 26 4.17 7.11 -0.22
CA ILE A 26 4.31 6.55 1.12
C ILE A 26 4.59 5.06 0.97
N LEU A 27 5.60 4.57 1.67
CA LEU A 27 5.90 3.14 1.74
C LEU A 27 5.28 2.55 2.99
N GLY A 28 4.78 1.33 2.90
CA GLY A 28 4.18 0.66 4.04
C GLY A 28 4.36 -0.85 3.99
N ASP A 29 4.22 -1.49 5.13
CA ASP A 29 4.27 -2.96 5.23
C ASP A 29 3.54 -3.42 6.48
N TYR A 30 3.02 -4.64 6.45
CA TYR A 30 2.44 -5.25 7.64
C TYR A 30 3.49 -5.93 8.50
N GLU A 31 4.66 -6.23 7.94
CA GLU A 31 5.76 -6.79 8.69
C GLU A 31 6.51 -5.70 9.46
N ALA A 32 7.42 -6.11 10.33
CA ALA A 32 8.17 -5.18 11.15
C ALA A 32 8.96 -4.19 10.28
N LEU A 33 8.87 -2.91 10.62
CA LEU A 33 9.58 -1.84 9.93
C LEU A 33 10.61 -1.22 10.87
N PRO A 34 11.71 -0.65 10.32
CA PRO A 34 12.66 0.09 11.15
C PRO A 34 11.96 1.26 11.85
N GLU A 35 12.10 1.34 13.17
CA GLU A 35 11.45 2.41 13.96
C GLU A 35 11.83 3.80 13.46
N VAL A 36 13.07 3.99 13.07
CA VAL A 36 13.55 5.29 12.60
C VAL A 36 12.78 5.75 11.36
N MET A 37 12.43 4.83 10.48
CA MET A 37 11.67 5.16 9.27
C MET A 37 10.21 5.46 9.57
N VAL A 38 9.62 4.71 10.50
CA VAL A 38 8.23 4.94 10.94
C VAL A 38 8.12 6.27 11.67
N ASN A 39 9.05 6.53 12.58
CA ASN A 39 9.06 7.78 13.37
C ASN A 39 9.31 9.00 12.50
N ALA A 40 10.07 8.85 11.41
CA ALA A 40 10.32 9.94 10.47
C ALA A 40 9.14 10.18 9.51
N GLY A 41 8.09 9.35 9.57
CA GLY A 41 6.93 9.46 8.68
C GLY A 41 7.18 8.97 7.26
N LYS A 42 8.29 8.26 7.03
CA LYS A 42 8.64 7.75 5.70
C LYS A 42 8.04 6.38 5.40
N MET A 43 7.66 5.65 6.43
CA MET A 43 7.01 4.35 6.30
C MET A 43 5.85 4.27 7.28
N ILE A 44 4.80 3.55 6.92
CA ILE A 44 3.64 3.36 7.79
C ILE A 44 3.36 1.86 7.96
N ARG A 45 2.76 1.52 9.10
CA ARG A 45 2.31 0.15 9.33
C ARG A 45 1.01 -0.10 8.59
N LEU A 46 0.96 -1.23 7.89
CA LEU A 46 -0.22 -1.64 7.15
C LEU A 46 -0.96 -2.76 7.90
N PRO A 47 -2.27 -2.95 7.65
CA PRO A 47 -2.98 -4.08 8.22
C PRO A 47 -2.42 -5.40 7.71
N ASN A 48 -2.51 -6.43 8.55
CA ASN A 48 -2.05 -7.77 8.19
C ASN A 48 -3.06 -8.42 7.24
N PRO A 49 -2.64 -8.87 6.05
CA PRO A 49 -3.56 -9.49 5.08
C PRO A 49 -4.19 -10.78 5.56
N LYS A 50 -3.66 -11.38 6.63
CA LYS A 50 -4.27 -12.56 7.25
C LYS A 50 -5.41 -12.23 8.20
N ASN A 51 -5.58 -10.94 8.53
CA ASN A 51 -6.66 -10.48 9.38
C ASN A 51 -7.95 -10.41 8.57
N ALA A 52 -9.06 -10.92 9.14
CA ALA A 52 -10.35 -10.90 8.47
C ALA A 52 -10.83 -9.48 8.13
N ALA A 53 -10.40 -8.48 8.89
CA ALA A 53 -10.77 -7.08 8.67
C ALA A 53 -9.80 -6.33 7.73
N TYR A 54 -8.90 -7.04 7.07
CA TYR A 54 -7.85 -6.42 6.24
C TYR A 54 -8.40 -5.38 5.26
N ILE A 55 -9.45 -5.74 4.52
CA ILE A 55 -10.01 -4.85 3.48
C ILE A 55 -10.55 -3.56 4.09
N HIS A 56 -11.30 -3.67 5.18
CA HIS A 56 -11.87 -2.49 5.85
C HIS A 56 -10.77 -1.62 6.48
N GLU A 57 -9.76 -2.25 7.07
CA GLU A 57 -8.65 -1.53 7.67
C GLU A 57 -7.81 -0.82 6.62
N MET A 58 -7.56 -1.48 5.49
CA MET A 58 -6.79 -0.87 4.39
C MET A 58 -7.56 0.30 3.77
N LEU A 59 -8.86 0.14 3.56
CA LEU A 59 -9.69 1.22 3.03
C LEU A 59 -9.69 2.43 3.97
N ALA A 60 -9.88 2.20 5.26
CA ALA A 60 -9.86 3.27 6.26
C ALA A 60 -8.51 4.00 6.28
N LEU A 61 -7.42 3.25 6.19
CA LEU A 61 -6.08 3.82 6.16
C LEU A 61 -5.89 4.71 4.92
N CYS A 62 -6.31 4.23 3.76
CA CYS A 62 -6.19 5.00 2.52
C CYS A 62 -7.00 6.28 2.56
N LEU A 63 -8.20 6.24 3.12
CA LEU A 63 -9.03 7.44 3.26
C LEU A 63 -8.41 8.42 4.26
N ASP A 64 -7.90 7.90 5.37
CA ASP A 64 -7.28 8.72 6.41
C ASP A 64 -6.02 9.44 5.92
N LYS A 65 -5.25 8.81 5.05
CA LYS A 65 -4.01 9.35 4.50
C LYS A 65 -4.17 10.01 3.14
N ASN A 66 -5.37 10.15 2.65
CA ASN A 66 -5.66 10.71 1.32
C ASN A 66 -4.95 9.99 0.19
N ILE A 67 -4.88 8.66 0.29
CA ILE A 67 -4.26 7.84 -0.73
C ILE A 67 -5.25 7.61 -1.86
N THR A 68 -4.84 7.91 -3.08
CA THR A 68 -5.67 7.73 -4.27
C THR A 68 -5.13 6.65 -5.20
N GLU A 69 -3.85 6.26 -5.03
CA GLU A 69 -3.23 5.20 -5.80
C GLU A 69 -2.60 4.19 -4.84
N LEU A 70 -2.94 2.92 -5.01
CA LEU A 70 -2.44 1.84 -4.16
C LEU A 70 -1.71 0.83 -5.03
N TYR A 71 -0.47 0.50 -4.66
CA TYR A 71 0.36 -0.48 -5.35
C TYR A 71 0.65 -1.65 -4.43
N PRO A 72 -0.21 -2.69 -4.39
CA PRO A 72 0.07 -3.88 -3.61
C PRO A 72 1.13 -4.73 -4.31
N LEU A 73 2.21 -5.06 -3.61
CA LEU A 73 3.30 -5.84 -4.17
C LEU A 73 3.31 -7.30 -3.72
N ARG A 74 2.64 -7.62 -2.61
CA ARG A 74 2.54 -9.00 -2.14
C ARG A 74 1.36 -9.69 -2.80
N ASN A 75 1.57 -10.93 -3.24
CA ASN A 75 0.52 -11.68 -3.92
C ASN A 75 -0.75 -11.84 -3.09
N ILE A 76 -0.59 -12.09 -1.79
CA ILE A 76 -1.74 -12.24 -0.89
C ILE A 76 -2.56 -10.95 -0.81
N GLU A 77 -1.90 -9.80 -0.83
CA GLU A 77 -2.60 -8.50 -0.83
C GLU A 77 -3.30 -8.26 -2.15
N MET A 78 -2.65 -8.59 -3.26
CA MET A 78 -3.25 -8.43 -4.58
C MET A 78 -4.53 -9.27 -4.71
N ASP A 79 -4.49 -10.52 -4.25
CA ASP A 79 -5.66 -11.40 -4.33
C ASP A 79 -6.83 -10.86 -3.52
N LEU A 80 -6.57 -10.38 -2.31
CA LEU A 80 -7.61 -9.82 -1.45
C LEU A 80 -8.18 -8.52 -2.03
N LEU A 81 -7.31 -7.66 -2.55
CA LEU A 81 -7.73 -6.36 -3.08
C LEU A 81 -8.48 -6.49 -4.40
N LYS A 82 -8.18 -7.50 -5.21
CA LYS A 82 -8.94 -7.76 -6.43
C LYS A 82 -10.42 -8.01 -6.13
N GLU A 83 -10.71 -8.75 -5.06
CA GLU A 83 -12.09 -9.02 -4.66
C GLU A 83 -12.81 -7.77 -4.18
N ALA A 84 -12.07 -6.78 -3.69
CA ALA A 84 -12.63 -5.54 -3.15
C ALA A 84 -12.42 -4.35 -4.09
N GLN A 85 -11.99 -4.57 -5.33
CA GLN A 85 -11.64 -3.47 -6.24
C GLN A 85 -12.78 -2.48 -6.44
N LEU A 86 -13.99 -2.95 -6.62
CA LEU A 86 -15.15 -2.06 -6.81
C LEU A 86 -15.37 -1.17 -5.60
N LEU A 87 -15.19 -1.72 -4.40
CA LEU A 87 -15.32 -0.95 -3.17
C LEU A 87 -14.30 0.20 -3.14
N PHE A 88 -13.04 -0.08 -3.47
CA PHE A 88 -12.01 0.95 -3.49
C PHE A 88 -12.28 1.99 -4.58
N ASP A 89 -12.72 1.54 -5.76
CA ASP A 89 -13.09 2.45 -6.85
C ASP A 89 -14.18 3.44 -6.43
N GLU A 90 -15.16 2.98 -5.67
CA GLU A 90 -16.25 3.83 -5.18
C GLU A 90 -15.75 4.96 -4.29
N TYR A 91 -14.61 4.77 -3.62
CA TYR A 91 -14.01 5.78 -2.76
C TYR A 91 -12.88 6.56 -3.45
N GLY A 92 -12.73 6.38 -4.76
CA GLY A 92 -11.72 7.11 -5.53
C GLY A 92 -10.29 6.60 -5.36
N ILE A 93 -10.14 5.35 -4.92
CA ILE A 93 -8.83 4.73 -4.73
C ILE A 93 -8.58 3.75 -5.87
N ASN A 94 -7.57 4.01 -6.68
CA ASN A 94 -7.21 3.17 -7.80
C ASN A 94 -6.16 2.15 -7.37
N ILE A 95 -6.43 0.86 -7.61
CA ILE A 95 -5.49 -0.21 -7.25
C ILE A 95 -4.72 -0.61 -8.51
N ASN A 96 -3.40 -0.54 -8.43
CA ASN A 96 -2.50 -0.83 -9.55
C ASN A 96 -1.76 -2.14 -9.28
N TYR A 97 -2.00 -3.15 -10.09
CA TYR A 97 -1.39 -4.47 -9.94
C TYR A 97 -0.11 -4.54 -10.75
N ILE A 98 0.96 -5.04 -10.13
CA ILE A 98 2.26 -5.21 -10.78
C ILE A 98 2.42 -6.69 -11.13
N ALA A 99 2.61 -6.99 -12.42
CA ALA A 99 2.69 -8.37 -12.90
C ALA A 99 3.81 -9.18 -12.24
N ASP A 100 4.91 -8.52 -11.91
CA ASP A 100 6.08 -9.15 -11.29
C ASP A 100 6.09 -8.94 -9.77
N GLY A 101 4.94 -9.02 -9.14
CA GLY A 101 4.83 -8.88 -7.69
C GLY A 101 5.67 -9.89 -6.92
N LEU A 102 5.80 -9.66 -5.64
CA LEU A 102 6.64 -10.48 -4.75
C LEU A 102 6.04 -11.85 -4.46
#